data_4b5ac2002b5d69af2872b08e672565f5
#
_entry.id   4b5ac2002b5d69af2872b08e672565f5
#
_cell.length_a   1.000
_cell.length_b   1.000
_cell.length_c   1.000
_cell.angle_alpha   90.00
_cell.angle_beta   90.00
_cell.angle_gamma   90.00
#
_symmetry.space_group_name_H-M   'P 1'
#
loop_
_entity.id
_entity.type
_entity.pdbx_description
1 polymer ?
#
loop_
_entity_poly.entity_id
_entity_poly.type
_entity_poly.pdbx_seq_one_letter_code
_entity_poly.pdbx_strand_id
1 'polypeptide(L)'
;KDQIEVPGCSASERDIILKLLLGQLPQKGTQYLPNWRKLAVNTFFFLVIPILITLFLNHKTEFVTWNEWLIYSVIYSIFAGVMIWFSYKNYQLFVSNHFIIKENGAWDIDTTIIEPYKIQAIETQQFFWQKLTNIGSVRLSTAGGIVNFSTANYSEIKQLVNHWLYQVETSDKNWM
;
A
#
# COMPACT_ATOMS: atom_id res chain seq x y z
N LYS A 1 -13.44 14.55 -12.74
CA LYS A 1 -13.32 13.21 -12.12
C LYS A 1 -14.65 12.95 -11.45
N ASP A 2 -15.50 12.17 -12.08
CA ASP A 2 -16.78 11.79 -11.48
C ASP A 2 -16.49 10.70 -10.46
N GLN A 3 -16.62 11.05 -9.20
CA GLN A 3 -16.44 10.13 -8.08
C GLN A 3 -17.84 9.66 -7.66
N ILE A 4 -18.07 8.36 -7.74
CA ILE A 4 -19.35 7.76 -7.30
C ILE A 4 -19.12 7.24 -5.88
N GLU A 5 -19.81 7.83 -4.92
CA GLU A 5 -19.79 7.39 -3.53
C GLU A 5 -21.10 6.66 -3.22
N VAL A 6 -21.02 5.43 -2.72
CA VAL A 6 -22.16 4.63 -2.29
C VAL A 6 -22.05 4.36 -0.80
N PRO A 7 -22.60 5.23 0.05
CA PRO A 7 -22.52 5.06 1.50
C PRO A 7 -23.42 3.89 1.95
N GLY A 8 -22.95 3.14 2.93
CA GLY A 8 -23.74 2.09 3.60
C GLY A 8 -24.01 0.83 2.77
N CYS A 9 -23.18 0.56 1.76
CA CYS A 9 -23.30 -0.59 0.89
C CYS A 9 -22.94 -1.90 1.61
N SER A 10 -23.80 -2.91 1.51
CA SER A 10 -23.49 -4.28 1.97
C SER A 10 -22.50 -4.97 1.03
N ALA A 11 -21.85 -6.04 1.48
CA ALA A 11 -20.87 -6.78 0.65
C ALA A 11 -21.50 -7.32 -0.64
N SER A 12 -22.75 -7.78 -0.58
CA SER A 12 -23.48 -8.27 -1.76
C SER A 12 -23.81 -7.16 -2.76
N GLU A 13 -24.21 -5.98 -2.30
CA GLU A 13 -24.50 -4.83 -3.15
C GLU A 13 -23.21 -4.30 -3.79
N ARG A 14 -22.12 -4.24 -3.05
CA ARG A 14 -20.79 -3.91 -3.58
C ARG A 14 -20.41 -4.83 -4.74
N ASP A 15 -20.60 -6.14 -4.58
CA ASP A 15 -20.22 -7.11 -5.62
C ASP A 15 -21.11 -6.99 -6.87
N ILE A 16 -22.39 -6.65 -6.72
CA ILE A 16 -23.30 -6.34 -7.83
C ILE A 16 -22.82 -5.09 -8.58
N ILE A 17 -22.50 -4.01 -7.84
CA ILE A 17 -21.99 -2.75 -8.41
C ILE A 17 -20.67 -2.98 -9.14
N LEU A 18 -19.73 -3.70 -8.53
CA LEU A 18 -18.44 -4.03 -9.16
C LEU A 18 -18.64 -4.84 -10.44
N LYS A 19 -19.54 -5.83 -10.44
CA LYS A 19 -19.86 -6.60 -11.63
C LYS A 19 -20.48 -5.74 -12.74
N LEU A 20 -21.31 -4.78 -12.37
CA LEU A 20 -21.95 -3.85 -13.33
C LEU A 20 -20.93 -2.89 -13.95
N LEU A 21 -19.98 -2.37 -13.15
CA LEU A 21 -18.97 -1.41 -13.59
C LEU A 21 -17.83 -2.06 -14.37
N LEU A 22 -17.38 -3.25 -13.94
CA LEU A 22 -16.19 -3.93 -14.48
C LEU A 22 -16.53 -5.08 -15.43
N GLY A 23 -17.83 -5.39 -15.61
CA GLY A 23 -18.31 -6.50 -16.42
C GLY A 23 -18.12 -7.88 -15.78
N GLN A 24 -17.19 -8.01 -14.84
CA GLN A 24 -16.91 -9.23 -14.09
C GLN A 24 -16.44 -8.91 -12.67
N LEU A 25 -16.62 -9.85 -11.74
CA LEU A 25 -16.15 -9.67 -10.37
C LEU A 25 -14.62 -9.77 -10.32
N PRO A 26 -13.93 -8.81 -9.69
CA PRO A 26 -12.49 -8.85 -9.51
C PRO A 26 -12.09 -10.04 -8.64
N GLN A 27 -11.38 -10.99 -9.20
CA GLN A 27 -10.86 -12.13 -8.45
C GLN A 27 -9.44 -11.83 -7.98
N LYS A 28 -9.17 -12.13 -6.70
CA LYS A 28 -7.82 -12.06 -6.14
C LYS A 28 -6.98 -13.18 -6.77
N GLY A 29 -5.96 -12.78 -7.52
CA GLY A 29 -5.00 -13.71 -8.13
C GLY A 29 -3.80 -13.97 -7.22
N THR A 30 -2.59 -13.99 -7.79
CA THR A 30 -1.35 -14.19 -7.04
C THR A 30 -1.11 -13.00 -6.10
N GLN A 31 -0.83 -13.30 -4.85
CA GLN A 31 -0.58 -12.33 -3.78
C GLN A 31 0.90 -11.95 -3.74
N TYR A 32 1.19 -10.68 -3.73
CA TYR A 32 2.51 -10.09 -3.52
C TYR A 32 2.53 -9.29 -2.24
N LEU A 33 3.47 -9.61 -1.35
CA LEU A 33 3.62 -8.98 -0.05
C LEU A 33 4.80 -7.99 -0.05
N PRO A 34 4.73 -6.93 0.75
CA PRO A 34 5.87 -6.06 0.94
C PRO A 34 6.99 -6.78 1.71
N ASN A 35 8.22 -6.37 1.50
CA ASN A 35 9.34 -6.85 2.28
C ASN A 35 9.21 -6.40 3.76
N TRP A 36 9.67 -7.23 4.70
CA TRP A 36 9.64 -6.93 6.15
C TRP A 36 10.32 -5.60 6.52
N ARG A 37 11.21 -5.10 5.67
CA ARG A 37 11.87 -3.80 5.85
C ARG A 37 10.91 -2.63 5.80
N LYS A 38 9.76 -2.75 5.14
CA LYS A 38 8.69 -1.77 5.23
C LYS A 38 8.20 -1.63 6.67
N LEU A 39 8.05 -2.75 7.37
CA LEU A 39 7.71 -2.75 8.78
C LEU A 39 8.80 -2.04 9.61
N ALA A 40 10.07 -2.36 9.39
CA ALA A 40 11.19 -1.73 10.09
C ALA A 40 11.27 -0.22 9.86
N VAL A 41 11.11 0.23 8.62
CA VAL A 41 11.10 1.67 8.28
C VAL A 41 9.91 2.38 8.94
N ASN A 42 8.72 1.81 8.86
CA ASN A 42 7.55 2.39 9.51
C ASN A 42 7.72 2.45 11.05
N THR A 43 8.26 1.39 11.66
CA THR A 43 8.57 1.36 13.10
C THR A 43 9.56 2.46 13.46
N PHE A 44 10.60 2.66 12.67
CA PHE A 44 11.58 3.71 12.93
C PHE A 44 10.96 5.11 12.88
N PHE A 45 10.20 5.42 11.82
CA PHE A 45 9.62 6.76 11.64
C PHE A 45 8.43 7.04 12.56
N PHE A 46 7.56 6.06 12.80
CA PHE A 46 6.31 6.28 13.55
C PHE A 46 6.37 5.85 15.02
N LEU A 47 7.43 5.15 15.45
CA LEU A 47 7.57 4.74 16.83
C LEU A 47 8.87 5.29 17.43
N VAL A 48 10.03 5.01 16.84
CA VAL A 48 11.32 5.40 17.44
C VAL A 48 11.52 6.91 17.43
N ILE A 49 11.35 7.57 16.28
CA ILE A 49 11.58 9.02 16.16
C ILE A 49 10.67 9.84 17.09
N PRO A 50 9.34 9.62 17.17
CA PRO A 50 8.49 10.37 18.08
C PRO A 50 8.86 10.18 19.55
N ILE A 51 9.24 8.96 19.96
CA ILE A 51 9.70 8.70 21.32
C ILE A 51 10.99 9.46 21.63
N LEU A 52 11.96 9.47 20.70
CA LEU A 52 13.21 10.22 20.89
C LEU A 52 12.96 11.74 20.96
N ILE A 53 12.07 12.27 20.14
CA ILE A 53 11.70 13.68 20.16
C ILE A 53 11.05 14.05 21.49
N THR A 54 10.07 13.28 21.95
CA THR A 54 9.40 13.54 23.22
C THR A 54 10.32 13.38 24.42
N LEU A 55 11.24 12.42 24.37
CA LEU A 55 12.29 12.25 25.37
C LEU A 55 13.19 13.49 25.46
N PHE A 56 13.66 13.97 24.31
CA PHE A 56 14.52 15.15 24.23
C PHE A 56 13.81 16.41 24.73
N LEU A 57 12.54 16.60 24.35
CA LEU A 57 11.74 17.74 24.79
C LEU A 57 11.49 17.66 26.30
N ASN A 58 11.10 16.52 26.83
CA ASN A 58 10.84 16.37 28.27
C ASN A 58 12.11 16.60 29.10
N HIS A 59 13.26 16.15 28.61
CA HIS A 59 14.55 16.41 29.27
C HIS A 59 14.90 17.93 29.32
N LYS A 60 14.47 18.70 28.31
CA LYS A 60 14.74 20.15 28.25
C LYS A 60 13.74 21.00 29.03
N THR A 61 12.48 20.60 29.05
CA THR A 61 11.38 21.43 29.56
C THR A 61 10.82 20.94 30.90
N GLU A 62 11.15 19.72 31.30
CA GLU A 62 10.61 19.04 32.50
C GLU A 62 9.06 19.15 32.58
N PHE A 63 8.40 19.10 31.40
CA PHE A 63 6.97 19.33 31.24
C PHE A 63 6.12 18.30 31.98
N VAL A 64 6.59 17.03 32.02
CA VAL A 64 5.97 15.93 32.76
C VAL A 64 7.02 15.20 33.60
N THR A 65 6.60 14.56 34.67
CA THR A 65 7.51 13.71 35.45
C THR A 65 7.97 12.51 34.67
N TRP A 66 9.12 11.95 34.98
CA TRP A 66 9.69 10.79 34.31
C TRP A 66 8.75 9.58 34.31
N ASN A 67 8.01 9.37 35.39
CA ASN A 67 7.05 8.27 35.50
C ASN A 67 5.86 8.47 34.56
N GLU A 68 5.32 9.68 34.48
CA GLU A 68 4.24 10.02 33.55
C GLU A 68 4.69 9.88 32.10
N TRP A 69 5.88 10.41 31.76
CA TRP A 69 6.43 10.26 30.41
C TRP A 69 6.59 8.79 30.03
N LEU A 70 7.06 7.94 30.95
CA LEU A 70 7.19 6.49 30.72
C LEU A 70 5.81 5.86 30.43
N ILE A 71 4.80 6.17 31.21
CA ILE A 71 3.45 5.64 31.02
C ILE A 71 2.91 6.04 29.65
N TYR A 72 2.99 7.34 29.29
CA TYR A 72 2.52 7.82 27.99
C TYR A 72 3.29 7.19 26.81
N SER A 73 4.60 7.05 26.93
CA SER A 73 5.42 6.43 25.88
C SER A 73 5.11 4.94 25.69
N VAL A 74 4.78 4.20 26.76
CA VAL A 74 4.35 2.80 26.67
C VAL A 74 2.98 2.69 26.00
N ILE A 75 2.02 3.50 26.40
CA ILE A 75 0.67 3.51 25.79
C ILE A 75 0.79 3.83 24.29
N TYR A 76 1.54 4.88 23.95
CA TYR A 76 1.81 5.26 22.56
C TYR A 76 2.47 4.12 21.77
N SER A 77 3.47 3.45 22.35
CA SER A 77 4.19 2.35 21.71
C SER A 77 3.29 1.18 21.38
N ILE A 78 2.40 0.81 22.28
CA ILE A 78 1.42 -0.25 22.07
C ILE A 78 0.48 0.13 20.93
N PHE A 79 -0.11 1.32 20.98
CA PHE A 79 -1.04 1.81 19.97
C PHE A 79 -0.37 1.92 18.59
N ALA A 80 0.78 2.58 18.50
CA ALA A 80 1.53 2.74 17.26
C ALA A 80 1.99 1.39 16.70
N GLY A 81 2.47 0.47 17.56
CA GLY A 81 2.87 -0.88 17.16
C GLY A 81 1.73 -1.68 16.53
N VAL A 82 0.54 -1.64 17.14
CA VAL A 82 -0.66 -2.28 16.60
C VAL A 82 -1.03 -1.68 15.23
N MET A 83 -1.03 -0.36 15.09
CA MET A 83 -1.37 0.33 13.84
C MET A 83 -0.36 0.03 12.73
N ILE A 84 0.94 0.02 13.05
CA ILE A 84 2.01 -0.31 12.10
C ILE A 84 1.89 -1.77 11.64
N TRP A 85 1.59 -2.69 12.55
CA TRP A 85 1.41 -4.10 12.23
C TRP A 85 0.23 -4.33 11.29
N PHE A 86 -0.94 -3.76 11.58
CA PHE A 86 -2.11 -3.87 10.71
C PHE A 86 -1.88 -3.21 9.35
N SER A 87 -1.27 -2.03 9.31
CA SER A 87 -0.90 -1.36 8.06
C SER A 87 0.05 -2.21 7.20
N TYR A 88 1.00 -2.90 7.81
CA TYR A 88 1.91 -3.81 7.11
C TYR A 88 1.18 -5.05 6.59
N LYS A 89 0.35 -5.67 7.43
CA LYS A 89 -0.41 -6.89 7.09
C LYS A 89 -1.40 -6.66 5.96
N ASN A 90 -2.07 -5.51 5.96
CA ASN A 90 -3.09 -5.17 4.96
C ASN A 90 -2.50 -4.56 3.67
N TYR A 91 -1.20 -4.26 3.66
CA TYR A 91 -0.54 -3.74 2.46
C TYR A 91 -0.18 -4.87 1.52
N GLN A 92 -1.05 -5.12 0.53
CA GLN A 92 -0.94 -6.27 -0.36
C GLN A 92 -1.26 -5.87 -1.80
N LEU A 93 -0.67 -6.59 -2.74
CA LEU A 93 -0.95 -6.47 -4.16
C LEU A 93 -1.38 -7.85 -4.68
N PHE A 94 -2.56 -7.93 -5.24
CA PHE A 94 -3.04 -9.14 -5.91
C PHE A 94 -3.03 -8.90 -7.41
N VAL A 95 -2.47 -9.84 -8.14
CA VAL A 95 -2.38 -9.77 -9.60
C VAL A 95 -3.07 -10.97 -10.20
N SER A 96 -4.06 -10.72 -11.03
CA SER A 96 -4.73 -11.71 -11.87
C SER A 96 -4.58 -11.33 -13.35
N ASN A 97 -5.02 -12.19 -14.27
CA ASN A 97 -4.95 -11.90 -15.70
C ASN A 97 -5.79 -10.68 -16.11
N HIS A 98 -6.83 -10.35 -15.36
CA HIS A 98 -7.78 -9.29 -15.70
C HIS A 98 -7.73 -8.09 -14.77
N PHE A 99 -7.21 -8.25 -13.55
CA PHE A 99 -7.21 -7.21 -12.53
C PHE A 99 -5.92 -7.17 -11.72
N ILE A 100 -5.54 -5.97 -11.37
CA ILE A 100 -4.54 -5.65 -10.34
C ILE A 100 -5.29 -5.03 -9.19
N ILE A 101 -5.25 -5.65 -8.01
CA ILE A 101 -5.93 -5.20 -6.82
C ILE A 101 -4.90 -4.85 -5.77
N LYS A 102 -4.87 -3.61 -5.34
CA LYS A 102 -4.04 -3.16 -4.23
C LYS A 102 -4.91 -2.92 -3.00
N GLU A 103 -4.56 -3.55 -1.89
CA GLU A 103 -5.12 -3.29 -0.58
C GLU A 103 -4.12 -2.51 0.27
N ASN A 104 -4.60 -1.56 1.04
CA ASN A 104 -3.79 -0.73 1.93
C ASN A 104 -4.66 -0.20 3.06
N GLY A 105 -4.08 0.04 4.22
CA GLY A 105 -4.75 0.62 5.37
C GLY A 105 -4.48 -0.13 6.66
N ALA A 106 -4.65 0.54 7.80
CA ALA A 106 -4.47 -0.08 9.10
C ALA A 106 -5.83 -0.48 9.71
N TRP A 107 -6.74 0.47 9.81
CA TRP A 107 -8.07 0.32 10.39
C TRP A 107 -9.14 0.19 9.29
N ASP A 108 -9.12 1.11 8.35
CA ASP A 108 -9.93 1.07 7.15
C ASP A 108 -9.07 0.56 5.98
N ILE A 109 -9.62 -0.35 5.18
CA ILE A 109 -8.89 -0.99 4.09
C ILE A 109 -9.34 -0.37 2.77
N ASP A 110 -8.48 0.47 2.22
CA ASP A 110 -8.64 0.99 0.87
C ASP A 110 -8.30 -0.09 -0.15
N THR A 111 -9.24 -0.38 -1.03
CA THR A 111 -9.05 -1.32 -2.15
C THR A 111 -9.06 -0.56 -3.47
N THR A 112 -7.95 -0.59 -4.18
CA THR A 112 -7.82 -0.02 -5.52
C THR A 112 -7.77 -1.14 -6.54
N ILE A 113 -8.66 -1.10 -7.54
CA ILE A 113 -8.77 -2.09 -8.60
C ILE A 113 -8.40 -1.43 -9.93
N ILE A 114 -7.48 -2.05 -10.68
CA ILE A 114 -7.02 -1.59 -11.98
C ILE A 114 -7.14 -2.73 -12.97
N GLU A 115 -7.59 -2.42 -14.18
CA GLU A 115 -7.49 -3.32 -15.32
C GLU A 115 -6.16 -3.07 -16.04
N PRO A 116 -5.31 -4.11 -16.28
CA PRO A 116 -3.97 -3.92 -16.82
C PRO A 116 -3.92 -3.12 -18.13
N TYR A 117 -4.89 -3.31 -19.04
CA TYR A 117 -4.92 -2.58 -20.31
C TYR A 117 -5.20 -1.07 -20.16
N LYS A 118 -5.65 -0.61 -19.00
CA LYS A 118 -5.86 0.83 -18.68
C LYS A 118 -4.61 1.52 -18.12
N ILE A 119 -3.50 0.80 -18.03
CA ILE A 119 -2.24 1.38 -17.57
C ILE A 119 -1.65 2.24 -18.70
N GLN A 120 -1.36 3.49 -18.38
CA GLN A 120 -0.78 4.47 -19.31
C GLN A 120 0.74 4.58 -19.17
N ALA A 121 1.25 4.42 -17.95
CA ALA A 121 2.69 4.40 -17.69
C ALA A 121 3.01 3.48 -16.52
N ILE A 122 4.15 2.79 -16.63
CA ILE A 122 4.73 1.95 -15.59
C ILE A 122 6.11 2.48 -15.27
N GLU A 123 6.32 2.87 -14.03
CA GLU A 123 7.61 3.32 -13.52
C GLU A 123 8.11 2.35 -12.47
N THR A 124 9.37 1.94 -12.57
CA THR A 124 10.04 1.18 -11.52
C THR A 124 11.14 2.00 -10.90
N GLN A 125 11.21 2.00 -9.57
CA GLN A 125 12.22 2.75 -8.84
C GLN A 125 12.97 1.84 -7.87
N GLN A 126 14.29 1.93 -7.91
CA GLN A 126 15.18 1.25 -6.99
C GLN A 126 16.32 2.17 -6.61
N PHE A 127 16.41 2.56 -5.35
CA PHE A 127 17.53 3.36 -4.85
C PHE A 127 18.82 2.53 -4.75
N PHE A 128 19.99 3.18 -4.75
CA PHE A 128 21.28 2.49 -4.74
C PHE A 128 21.46 1.55 -3.52
N TRP A 129 20.97 1.97 -2.32
CA TRP A 129 21.01 1.12 -1.12
C TRP A 129 20.01 -0.05 -1.16
N GLN A 130 18.97 0.05 -1.96
CA GLN A 130 17.99 -1.02 -2.15
C GLN A 130 18.48 -2.12 -3.09
N LYS A 131 19.48 -1.83 -3.93
CA LYS A 131 20.06 -2.81 -4.87
C LYS A 131 20.67 -4.00 -4.13
N LEU A 132 21.41 -3.76 -3.05
CA LEU A 132 22.02 -4.82 -2.22
C LEU A 132 20.99 -5.76 -1.62
N THR A 133 19.77 -5.33 -1.48
CA THR A 133 18.69 -6.05 -0.79
C THR A 133 17.57 -6.48 -1.71
N ASN A 134 17.75 -6.25 -3.02
CA ASN A 134 16.79 -6.57 -4.07
C ASN A 134 15.38 -6.06 -3.77
N ILE A 135 15.27 -4.80 -3.29
CA ILE A 135 14.00 -4.15 -2.98
C ILE A 135 13.78 -3.01 -3.97
N GLY A 136 12.53 -2.79 -4.33
CA GLY A 136 12.14 -1.68 -5.19
C GLY A 136 10.68 -1.33 -5.03
N SER A 137 10.23 -0.42 -5.87
CA SER A 137 8.84 0.01 -5.97
C SER A 137 8.39 0.06 -7.42
N VAL A 138 7.10 -0.13 -7.64
CA VAL A 138 6.43 0.06 -8.92
C VAL A 138 5.33 1.08 -8.78
N ARG A 139 5.22 1.97 -9.77
CA ARG A 139 4.18 2.98 -9.88
C ARG A 139 3.43 2.74 -11.18
N LEU A 140 2.13 2.56 -11.08
CA LEU A 140 1.22 2.38 -12.19
C LEU A 140 0.39 3.65 -12.34
N SER A 141 0.51 4.32 -13.46
CA SER A 141 -0.29 5.50 -13.80
C SER A 141 -1.44 5.10 -14.71
N THR A 142 -2.65 5.50 -14.33
CA THR A 142 -3.88 5.27 -15.11
C THR A 142 -4.65 6.57 -15.23
N ALA A 143 -5.65 6.65 -16.10
CA ALA A 143 -6.56 7.80 -16.18
C ALA A 143 -7.28 8.07 -14.84
N GLY A 144 -7.53 7.04 -14.03
CA GLY A 144 -8.17 7.16 -12.71
C GLY A 144 -7.24 7.63 -11.59
N GLY A 145 -5.93 7.57 -11.76
CA GLY A 145 -4.94 7.97 -10.76
C GLY A 145 -3.69 7.12 -10.77
N ILE A 146 -2.89 7.26 -9.72
CA ILE A 146 -1.60 6.59 -9.57
C ILE A 146 -1.72 5.54 -8.47
N VAL A 147 -1.28 4.33 -8.76
CA VAL A 147 -1.14 3.25 -7.79
C VAL A 147 0.34 2.93 -7.60
N ASN A 148 0.80 3.03 -6.37
CA ASN A 148 2.19 2.77 -6.00
C ASN A 148 2.26 1.55 -5.08
N PHE A 149 3.11 0.58 -5.41
CA PHE A 149 3.44 -0.56 -4.55
C PHE A 149 4.93 -0.53 -4.24
N SER A 150 5.25 -0.23 -2.99
CA SER A 150 6.62 0.04 -2.55
C SER A 150 7.19 -1.08 -1.68
N THR A 151 8.52 -1.13 -1.62
CA THR A 151 9.27 -2.03 -0.74
C THR A 151 8.96 -3.51 -1.00
N ALA A 152 8.82 -3.88 -2.27
CA ALA A 152 8.64 -5.27 -2.69
C ALA A 152 9.94 -5.84 -3.29
N ASN A 153 9.96 -7.15 -3.53
CA ASN A 153 11.07 -7.81 -4.20
C ASN A 153 11.21 -7.29 -5.64
N TYR A 154 12.34 -6.69 -5.96
CA TYR A 154 12.54 -6.01 -7.24
C TYR A 154 12.57 -6.96 -8.44
N SER A 155 13.04 -8.19 -8.25
CA SER A 155 13.02 -9.22 -9.29
C SER A 155 11.59 -9.60 -9.67
N GLU A 156 10.71 -9.75 -8.68
CA GLU A 156 9.28 -10.02 -8.90
C GLU A 156 8.59 -8.83 -9.56
N ILE A 157 8.90 -7.60 -9.13
CA ILE A 157 8.38 -6.38 -9.76
C ILE A 157 8.73 -6.36 -11.26
N LYS A 158 9.99 -6.67 -11.63
CA LYS A 158 10.40 -6.70 -13.04
C LYS A 158 9.62 -7.72 -13.87
N GLN A 159 9.38 -8.91 -13.32
CA GLN A 159 8.59 -9.94 -14.00
C GLN A 159 7.15 -9.47 -14.22
N LEU A 160 6.55 -8.85 -13.20
CA LEU A 160 5.20 -8.28 -13.28
C LEU A 160 5.12 -7.15 -14.31
N VAL A 161 6.09 -6.24 -14.31
CA VAL A 161 6.14 -5.14 -15.28
C VAL A 161 6.22 -5.66 -16.71
N ASN A 162 7.07 -6.64 -16.98
CA ASN A 162 7.17 -7.26 -18.31
C ASN A 162 5.84 -7.92 -18.72
N HIS A 163 5.18 -8.58 -17.77
CA HIS A 163 3.87 -9.19 -18.02
C HIS A 163 2.79 -8.13 -18.32
N TRP A 164 2.74 -7.04 -17.56
CA TRP A 164 1.78 -5.96 -17.80
C TRP A 164 2.05 -5.20 -19.10
N LEU A 165 3.32 -4.92 -19.43
CA LEU A 165 3.68 -4.32 -20.72
C LEU A 165 3.20 -5.20 -21.88
N TYR A 166 3.44 -6.50 -21.80
CA TYR A 166 2.93 -7.44 -22.79
C TYR A 166 1.40 -7.38 -22.91
N GLN A 167 0.68 -7.35 -21.77
CA GLN A 167 -0.78 -7.24 -21.78
C GLN A 167 -1.29 -5.92 -22.39
N VAL A 168 -0.61 -4.80 -22.12
CA VAL A 168 -0.96 -3.49 -22.71
C VAL A 168 -0.74 -3.49 -24.21
N GLU A 169 0.41 -4.02 -24.68
CA GLU A 169 0.77 -4.05 -26.10
C GLU A 169 -0.11 -5.02 -26.92
N THR A 170 -0.55 -6.11 -26.32
CA THR A 170 -1.37 -7.13 -27.00
C THR A 170 -2.87 -6.91 -26.86
N SER A 171 -3.30 -5.89 -26.08
CA SER A 171 -4.72 -5.64 -25.89
C SER A 171 -5.32 -4.89 -27.07
N ASP A 172 -6.34 -5.45 -27.69
CA ASP A 172 -7.17 -4.76 -28.71
C ASP A 172 -8.20 -3.80 -28.09
N LYS A 173 -8.20 -3.68 -26.78
CA LYS A 173 -9.16 -2.83 -26.05
C LYS A 173 -8.71 -1.38 -26.05
N ASN A 174 -9.65 -0.48 -26.36
CA ASN A 174 -9.38 0.94 -26.29
C ASN A 174 -9.21 1.38 -24.82
N TRP A 175 -8.13 2.07 -24.52
CA TRP A 175 -7.78 2.54 -23.16
C TRP A 175 -8.46 3.90 -22.82
N MET A 176 -9.14 4.52 -23.79
CA MET A 176 -9.96 5.74 -23.65
C MET A 176 -11.43 5.42 -23.46
#